data_830cdb95f8598b7c7f6ac90ed03c9eb2
#
_entry.id   830cdb95f8598b7c7f6ac90ed03c9eb2
#
_cell.length_a   1.000
_cell.length_b   1.000
_cell.length_c   1.000
_cell.angle_alpha   90.00
_cell.angle_beta   90.00
_cell.angle_gamma   90.00
#
_symmetry.space_group_name_H-M   'P 1'
#
loop_
_entity.id
_entity.type
_entity.pdbx_description
1 polymer ?
#
loop_
_entity_poly.entity_id
_entity_poly.type
_entity_poly.pdbx_seq_one_letter_code
_entity_poly.pdbx_strand_id
1 'polypeptide(L)'
;VLFTETSSSKNRIKKNAFINKIENAILSHPIAGNEGSGIDASDIKLFENKICILSPLKMTSKNSITKAQKLWESLGSNCIKMDLNSHDKILAATSHLPHVISFSLMRYIEKSSNIKNKVLMGGGLKDFTRISSSDPEMWSDIFDLNKKEILNSIKGFKKELEVMEKNILNSRSKTKNLIAESNKARKKIIDWMTTSLKSSKKNNLSGEIVIPGDKSISHRAILFGLLSKGKTQIHGSQNSEDVLNSLSVARFLGI
;
A
#
# COMPACT_ATOMS: atom_id res chain seq x y z
N VAL A 1 -20.75 -25.48 -8.69
CA VAL A 1 -19.63 -24.70 -9.21
C VAL A 1 -19.71 -23.28 -8.64
N LEU A 2 -18.61 -22.71 -8.19
CA LEU A 2 -18.50 -21.31 -7.76
C LEU A 2 -17.98 -20.49 -8.94
N PHE A 3 -18.66 -19.38 -9.25
CA PHE A 3 -18.16 -18.37 -10.18
C PHE A 3 -17.62 -17.17 -9.39
N THR A 4 -16.38 -16.79 -9.61
CA THR A 4 -15.77 -15.59 -9.02
C THR A 4 -14.94 -14.86 -10.07
N GLU A 5 -14.89 -13.54 -9.96
CA GLU A 5 -14.03 -12.68 -10.76
C GLU A 5 -13.17 -11.80 -9.85
N THR A 6 -12.08 -11.26 -10.33
CA THR A 6 -11.05 -10.63 -9.50
C THR A 6 -10.67 -9.21 -9.94
N SER A 7 -11.51 -8.57 -10.79
CA SER A 7 -11.20 -7.24 -11.32
C SER A 7 -11.10 -6.15 -10.23
N SER A 8 -10.32 -5.13 -10.50
CA SER A 8 -10.09 -4.00 -9.58
C SER A 8 -11.28 -3.04 -9.48
N SER A 9 -12.26 -3.09 -10.39
CA SER A 9 -13.49 -2.30 -10.35
C SER A 9 -14.72 -3.18 -10.56
N LYS A 10 -15.79 -2.88 -9.87
CA LYS A 10 -17.04 -3.67 -9.88
C LYS A 10 -18.19 -3.02 -10.66
N ASN A 11 -18.07 -1.75 -11.03
CA ASN A 11 -19.15 -0.98 -11.65
C ASN A 11 -19.67 -1.57 -12.96
N ARG A 12 -18.79 -2.07 -13.83
CA ARG A 12 -19.17 -2.70 -15.10
C ARG A 12 -19.92 -4.01 -14.88
N ILE A 13 -19.42 -4.82 -13.95
CA ILE A 13 -19.99 -6.15 -13.65
C ILE A 13 -21.35 -5.99 -12.98
N LYS A 14 -21.50 -5.03 -12.08
CA LYS A 14 -22.79 -4.69 -11.44
C LYS A 14 -23.91 -4.44 -12.46
N LYS A 15 -23.60 -3.91 -13.64
CA LYS A 15 -24.58 -3.64 -14.71
C LYS A 15 -24.86 -4.87 -15.57
N ASN A 16 -24.12 -5.95 -15.42
CA ASN A 16 -24.31 -7.15 -16.22
C ASN A 16 -25.51 -7.96 -15.70
N ALA A 17 -26.61 -7.94 -16.47
CA ALA A 17 -27.84 -8.61 -16.10
C ALA A 17 -27.71 -10.13 -15.98
N PHE A 18 -26.80 -10.76 -16.71
CA PHE A 18 -26.58 -12.20 -16.66
C PHE A 18 -25.92 -12.61 -15.34
N ILE A 19 -24.83 -11.96 -14.96
CA ILE A 19 -24.09 -12.27 -13.72
C ILE A 19 -24.98 -12.05 -12.48
N ASN A 20 -25.82 -11.03 -12.49
CA ASN A 20 -26.74 -10.72 -11.41
C ASN A 20 -27.84 -11.79 -11.18
N LYS A 21 -28.03 -12.71 -12.11
CA LYS A 21 -29.00 -13.83 -12.00
C LYS A 21 -28.34 -15.13 -11.51
N ILE A 22 -27.03 -15.18 -11.35
CA ILE A 22 -26.30 -16.38 -10.98
C ILE A 22 -26.17 -16.46 -9.45
N GLU A 23 -26.87 -17.39 -8.80
CA GLU A 23 -26.80 -17.61 -7.35
C GLU A 23 -25.41 -18.04 -6.85
N ASN A 24 -24.62 -18.66 -7.73
CA ASN A 24 -23.29 -19.15 -7.42
C ASN A 24 -22.19 -18.15 -7.82
N ALA A 25 -22.53 -16.89 -8.13
CA ALA A 25 -21.59 -15.84 -8.45
C ALA A 25 -21.30 -14.96 -7.22
N ILE A 26 -20.03 -14.64 -7.03
CA ILE A 26 -19.55 -13.65 -6.08
C ILE A 26 -18.36 -12.90 -6.66
N LEU A 27 -18.35 -11.60 -6.49
CA LEU A 27 -17.24 -10.78 -6.97
C LEU A 27 -16.16 -10.70 -5.88
N SER A 28 -14.93 -10.99 -6.24
CA SER A 28 -13.78 -10.95 -5.34
C SER A 28 -12.79 -9.88 -5.81
N HIS A 29 -12.06 -9.28 -4.89
CA HIS A 29 -10.94 -8.41 -5.24
C HIS A 29 -9.80 -8.63 -4.23
N PRO A 30 -8.82 -9.47 -4.55
CA PRO A 30 -7.60 -9.55 -3.74
C PRO A 30 -6.82 -8.25 -3.88
N ILE A 31 -6.59 -7.58 -2.76
CA ILE A 31 -5.76 -6.37 -2.69
C ILE A 31 -4.30 -6.82 -2.63
N ALA A 32 -3.85 -7.38 -3.72
CA ALA A 32 -2.53 -7.95 -3.91
C ALA A 32 -2.06 -7.64 -5.33
N GLY A 33 -0.79 -7.39 -5.47
CA GLY A 33 -0.14 -7.11 -6.75
C GLY A 33 1.33 -6.81 -6.53
N ASN A 34 2.10 -7.00 -7.57
CA ASN A 34 3.46 -6.52 -7.71
C ASN A 34 3.53 -5.58 -8.92
N GLU A 35 4.66 -4.99 -9.17
CA GLU A 35 4.86 -4.04 -10.28
C GLU A 35 5.11 -4.76 -11.61
N GLY A 36 5.39 -6.06 -11.57
CA GLY A 36 5.57 -6.91 -12.74
C GLY A 36 4.24 -7.40 -13.30
N SER A 37 4.23 -7.76 -14.59
CA SER A 37 3.10 -8.38 -15.26
C SER A 37 3.51 -9.72 -15.89
N GLY A 38 2.52 -10.58 -16.13
CA GLY A 38 2.73 -11.88 -16.75
C GLY A 38 3.20 -12.97 -15.78
N ILE A 39 3.50 -14.15 -16.35
CA ILE A 39 3.82 -15.35 -15.59
C ILE A 39 5.16 -15.25 -14.84
N ASP A 40 6.11 -14.50 -15.39
CA ASP A 40 7.45 -14.32 -14.79
C ASP A 40 7.40 -13.48 -13.49
N ALA A 41 6.33 -12.73 -13.30
CA ALA A 41 6.07 -11.94 -12.09
C ALA A 41 5.19 -12.68 -11.08
N SER A 42 4.89 -13.97 -11.31
CA SER A 42 4.06 -14.76 -10.41
C SER A 42 4.79 -15.03 -9.08
N ASP A 43 4.04 -14.93 -7.98
CA ASP A 43 4.53 -15.22 -6.64
C ASP A 43 3.52 -16.14 -5.93
N ILE A 44 3.97 -17.31 -5.48
CA ILE A 44 3.13 -18.27 -4.76
C ILE A 44 2.57 -17.69 -3.45
N LYS A 45 3.25 -16.69 -2.86
CA LYS A 45 2.85 -16.01 -1.62
C LYS A 45 2.08 -14.71 -1.86
N LEU A 46 1.72 -14.42 -3.12
CA LEU A 46 1.09 -13.15 -3.50
C LEU A 46 -0.10 -12.78 -2.62
N PHE A 47 -0.88 -13.76 -2.18
CA PHE A 47 -2.11 -13.56 -1.41
C PHE A 47 -1.92 -13.72 0.11
N GLU A 48 -0.77 -14.18 0.58
CA GLU A 48 -0.51 -14.37 2.01
C GLU A 48 -0.62 -13.06 2.78
N ASN A 49 -1.44 -13.05 3.83
CA ASN A 49 -1.71 -11.89 4.68
C ASN A 49 -2.31 -10.67 3.93
N LYS A 50 -2.79 -10.85 2.68
CA LYS A 50 -3.45 -9.79 1.92
C LYS A 50 -4.95 -9.80 2.17
N ILE A 51 -5.58 -8.64 2.02
CA ILE A 51 -7.03 -8.52 2.09
C ILE A 51 -7.63 -9.01 0.77
N CYS A 52 -8.66 -9.85 0.84
CA CYS A 52 -9.53 -10.12 -0.29
C CYS A 52 -10.94 -9.59 0.00
N ILE A 53 -11.39 -8.64 -0.80
CA ILE A 53 -12.74 -8.08 -0.68
C ILE A 53 -13.70 -9.02 -1.39
N LEU A 54 -14.73 -9.47 -0.67
CA LEU A 54 -15.83 -10.27 -1.19
C LEU A 54 -17.07 -9.39 -1.32
N SER A 55 -17.55 -9.20 -2.55
CA SER A 55 -18.71 -8.39 -2.85
C SER A 55 -19.85 -9.25 -3.40
N PRO A 56 -20.78 -9.72 -2.52
CA PRO A 56 -21.92 -10.51 -2.95
C PRO A 56 -22.84 -9.71 -3.86
N LEU A 57 -23.40 -10.37 -4.87
CA LEU A 57 -24.49 -9.88 -5.69
C LEU A 57 -25.83 -10.13 -4.98
N LYS A 58 -26.91 -9.52 -5.49
CA LYS A 58 -28.26 -9.67 -4.89
C LYS A 58 -28.72 -11.12 -4.76
N MET A 59 -28.34 -11.97 -5.71
CA MET A 59 -28.72 -13.39 -5.76
C MET A 59 -27.66 -14.32 -5.19
N THR A 60 -26.50 -13.82 -4.76
CA THR A 60 -25.42 -14.66 -4.24
C THR A 60 -25.88 -15.45 -3.00
N SER A 61 -25.83 -16.77 -3.08
CA SER A 61 -26.21 -17.66 -1.98
C SER A 61 -25.20 -17.58 -0.82
N LYS A 62 -25.66 -17.82 0.41
CA LYS A 62 -24.78 -17.91 1.59
C LYS A 62 -23.69 -18.97 1.42
N ASN A 63 -24.01 -20.09 0.77
CA ASN A 63 -23.07 -21.16 0.48
C ASN A 63 -21.95 -20.68 -0.46
N SER A 64 -22.29 -19.90 -1.49
CA SER A 64 -21.31 -19.33 -2.42
C SER A 64 -20.36 -18.35 -1.73
N ILE A 65 -20.87 -17.52 -0.82
CA ILE A 65 -20.05 -16.62 0.00
C ILE A 65 -19.05 -17.42 0.84
N THR A 66 -19.55 -18.49 1.51
CA THR A 66 -18.68 -19.34 2.36
C THR A 66 -17.63 -20.08 1.53
N LYS A 67 -17.98 -20.57 0.34
CA LYS A 67 -17.03 -21.23 -0.55
C LYS A 67 -15.96 -20.28 -1.05
N ALA A 68 -16.33 -19.07 -1.45
CA ALA A 68 -15.36 -18.05 -1.88
C ALA A 68 -14.43 -17.63 -0.73
N GLN A 69 -14.99 -17.44 0.46
CA GLN A 69 -14.20 -17.12 1.65
C GLN A 69 -13.17 -18.22 1.94
N LYS A 70 -13.59 -19.48 1.99
CA LYS A 70 -12.68 -20.62 2.20
C LYS A 70 -11.60 -20.72 1.11
N LEU A 71 -11.95 -20.45 -0.15
CA LEU A 71 -10.99 -20.44 -1.26
C LEU A 71 -9.88 -19.40 -1.01
N TRP A 72 -10.24 -18.14 -0.74
CA TRP A 72 -9.26 -17.08 -0.52
C TRP A 72 -8.47 -17.26 0.77
N GLU A 73 -9.10 -17.74 1.85
CA GLU A 73 -8.41 -18.07 3.09
C GLU A 73 -7.41 -19.22 2.92
N SER A 74 -7.71 -20.21 2.07
CA SER A 74 -6.76 -21.30 1.76
C SER A 74 -5.53 -20.81 0.97
N LEU A 75 -5.64 -19.67 0.30
CA LEU A 75 -4.53 -18.97 -0.34
C LEU A 75 -3.79 -17.99 0.60
N GLY A 76 -4.16 -17.95 1.89
CA GLY A 76 -3.55 -17.09 2.90
C GLY A 76 -4.14 -15.69 3.01
N SER A 77 -5.24 -15.39 2.31
CA SER A 77 -5.88 -14.06 2.34
C SER A 77 -6.78 -13.87 3.55
N ASN A 78 -6.89 -12.62 4.01
CA ASN A 78 -7.89 -12.19 5.00
C ASN A 78 -9.12 -11.65 4.27
N CYS A 79 -10.26 -12.35 4.38
CA CYS A 79 -11.48 -11.96 3.65
C CYS A 79 -12.29 -10.92 4.40
N ILE A 80 -12.73 -9.88 3.71
CA ILE A 80 -13.71 -8.90 4.19
C ILE A 80 -14.91 -8.81 3.24
N LYS A 81 -16.10 -8.57 3.77
CA LYS A 81 -17.30 -8.35 2.95
C LYS A 81 -17.54 -6.87 2.74
N MET A 82 -17.82 -6.47 1.50
CA MET A 82 -18.10 -5.09 1.14
C MET A 82 -19.14 -5.02 0.02
N ASP A 83 -20.05 -4.06 0.09
CA ASP A 83 -20.97 -3.83 -1.02
C ASP A 83 -20.26 -3.16 -2.22
N LEU A 84 -20.83 -3.37 -3.41
CA LEU A 84 -20.22 -2.95 -4.67
C LEU A 84 -20.02 -1.43 -4.81
N ASN A 85 -20.94 -0.62 -4.24
CA ASN A 85 -20.83 0.83 -4.31
C ASN A 85 -19.72 1.34 -3.41
N SER A 86 -19.65 0.82 -2.18
CA SER A 86 -18.60 1.14 -1.22
C SER A 86 -17.24 0.70 -1.74
N HIS A 87 -17.16 -0.49 -2.38
CA HIS A 87 -15.93 -0.99 -2.99
C HIS A 87 -15.31 0.04 -3.93
N ASP A 88 -16.01 0.40 -5.00
CA ASP A 88 -15.45 1.26 -6.03
C ASP A 88 -15.16 2.69 -5.53
N LYS A 89 -15.98 3.20 -4.59
CA LYS A 89 -15.76 4.50 -3.95
C LYS A 89 -14.51 4.50 -3.05
N ILE A 90 -14.33 3.46 -2.24
CA ILE A 90 -13.18 3.35 -1.34
C ILE A 90 -11.91 3.16 -2.16
N LEU A 91 -11.91 2.25 -3.14
CA LEU A 91 -10.75 2.00 -3.98
C LEU A 91 -10.37 3.22 -4.84
N ALA A 92 -11.36 4.03 -5.26
CA ALA A 92 -11.08 5.30 -5.93
C ALA A 92 -10.23 6.24 -5.07
N ALA A 93 -10.50 6.32 -3.77
CA ALA A 93 -9.76 7.20 -2.85
C ALA A 93 -8.44 6.59 -2.37
N THR A 94 -8.40 5.27 -2.08
CA THR A 94 -7.27 4.63 -1.39
C THR A 94 -6.26 3.97 -2.33
N SER A 95 -6.64 3.72 -3.58
CA SER A 95 -5.79 3.09 -4.59
C SER A 95 -5.68 3.93 -5.86
N HIS A 96 -6.81 4.23 -6.50
CA HIS A 96 -6.77 4.85 -7.84
C HIS A 96 -6.29 6.30 -7.80
N LEU A 97 -6.75 7.10 -6.82
CA LEU A 97 -6.27 8.49 -6.65
C LEU A 97 -4.76 8.57 -6.37
N PRO A 98 -4.16 7.75 -5.49
CA PRO A 98 -2.71 7.68 -5.35
C PRO A 98 -1.95 7.48 -6.66
N HIS A 99 -2.44 6.59 -7.56
CA HIS A 99 -1.81 6.39 -8.88
C HIS A 99 -1.98 7.61 -9.78
N VAL A 100 -3.18 8.23 -9.83
CA VAL A 100 -3.38 9.48 -10.57
C VAL A 100 -2.40 10.56 -10.12
N ILE A 101 -2.20 10.70 -8.80
CA ILE A 101 -1.27 11.69 -8.24
C ILE A 101 0.17 11.34 -8.63
N SER A 102 0.56 10.08 -8.48
CA SER A 102 1.91 9.61 -8.80
C SER A 102 2.25 9.82 -10.29
N PHE A 103 1.37 9.41 -11.21
CA PHE A 103 1.53 9.68 -12.64
C PHE A 103 1.60 11.17 -12.96
N SER A 104 0.72 11.97 -12.34
CA SER A 104 0.68 13.43 -12.57
C SER A 104 1.94 14.11 -12.04
N LEU A 105 2.42 13.70 -10.87
CA LEU A 105 3.65 14.24 -10.28
C LEU A 105 4.87 13.95 -11.16
N MET A 106 5.03 12.72 -11.66
CA MET A 106 6.14 12.37 -12.53
C MET A 106 6.10 13.18 -13.84
N ARG A 107 4.92 13.35 -14.44
CA ARG A 107 4.75 14.20 -15.64
C ARG A 107 5.06 15.67 -15.36
N TYR A 108 4.68 16.18 -14.19
CA TYR A 108 5.01 17.54 -13.78
C TYR A 108 6.52 17.74 -13.61
N ILE A 109 7.18 16.81 -12.92
CA ILE A 109 8.62 16.85 -12.69
C ILE A 109 9.39 16.81 -14.03
N GLU A 110 9.00 15.91 -14.93
CA GLU A 110 9.63 15.80 -16.26
C GLU A 110 9.53 17.10 -17.07
N LYS A 111 8.33 17.71 -17.06
CA LYS A 111 8.09 18.96 -17.79
C LYS A 111 8.73 20.19 -17.13
N SER A 112 8.98 20.15 -15.84
CA SER A 112 9.66 21.21 -15.08
C SER A 112 11.17 21.16 -15.33
N SER A 113 11.57 21.35 -16.57
CA SER A 113 12.82 20.99 -17.25
C SER A 113 14.14 21.52 -16.67
N ASN A 114 14.15 22.16 -15.50
CA ASN A 114 15.37 22.55 -14.80
C ASN A 114 15.95 21.43 -13.92
N ILE A 115 15.29 20.28 -13.80
CA ILE A 115 15.76 19.13 -13.00
C ILE A 115 16.68 18.27 -13.86
N LYS A 116 17.79 18.83 -14.32
CA LYS A 116 18.86 18.07 -14.99
C LYS A 116 19.65 17.17 -14.04
N ASN A 117 19.57 17.41 -12.73
CA ASN A 117 20.31 16.66 -11.72
C ASN A 117 19.44 15.55 -11.10
N LYS A 118 19.40 14.38 -11.75
CA LYS A 118 18.78 13.15 -11.20
C LYS A 118 19.32 12.77 -9.80
N VAL A 119 20.50 13.25 -9.44
CA VAL A 119 21.16 13.03 -8.14
C VAL A 119 20.40 13.66 -6.96
N LEU A 120 19.55 14.66 -7.20
CA LEU A 120 18.77 15.34 -6.16
C LEU A 120 17.45 14.64 -5.81
N MET A 121 17.14 13.50 -6.44
CA MET A 121 15.93 12.73 -6.15
C MET A 121 16.13 11.90 -4.87
N GLY A 122 15.67 12.42 -3.75
CA GLY A 122 15.70 11.71 -2.46
C GLY A 122 14.76 10.52 -2.39
N GLY A 123 14.96 9.64 -1.38
CA GLY A 123 14.17 8.43 -1.16
C GLY A 123 12.66 8.68 -1.10
N GLY A 124 12.22 9.78 -0.49
CA GLY A 124 10.80 10.13 -0.41
C GLY A 124 10.12 10.28 -1.77
N LEU A 125 10.80 10.86 -2.78
CA LEU A 125 10.25 10.93 -4.14
C LEU A 125 10.19 9.53 -4.77
N LYS A 126 11.25 8.73 -4.62
CA LYS A 126 11.31 7.36 -5.14
C LYS A 126 10.17 6.50 -4.59
N ASP A 127 9.94 6.55 -3.27
CA ASP A 127 8.87 5.79 -2.63
C ASP A 127 7.48 6.24 -3.08
N PHE A 128 7.25 7.55 -3.15
CA PHE A 128 5.96 8.12 -3.54
C PHE A 128 5.63 7.88 -5.01
N THR A 129 6.64 7.84 -5.89
CA THR A 129 6.45 7.65 -7.34
C THR A 129 6.67 6.22 -7.81
N ARG A 130 6.99 5.29 -6.93
CA ARG A 130 7.19 3.87 -7.25
C ARG A 130 6.03 3.29 -8.07
N ILE A 131 4.81 3.62 -7.69
CA ILE A 131 3.59 3.15 -8.36
C ILE A 131 3.35 3.80 -9.74
N SER A 132 4.12 4.79 -10.15
CA SER A 132 4.03 5.38 -11.50
C SER A 132 4.66 4.50 -12.60
N SER A 133 5.37 3.44 -12.23
CA SER A 133 5.90 2.43 -13.17
C SER A 133 4.91 1.31 -13.48
N SER A 134 3.68 1.38 -12.99
CA SER A 134 2.63 0.41 -13.27
C SER A 134 2.22 0.39 -14.74
N ASP A 135 1.70 -0.76 -15.19
CA ASP A 135 1.30 -0.99 -16.58
C ASP A 135 0.25 0.01 -17.08
N PRO A 136 0.50 0.72 -18.22
CA PRO A 136 -0.38 1.78 -18.70
C PRO A 136 -1.74 1.29 -19.20
N GLU A 137 -1.80 0.10 -19.82
CA GLU A 137 -3.03 -0.46 -20.37
C GLU A 137 -3.96 -0.87 -19.23
N MET A 138 -3.44 -1.63 -18.28
CA MET A 138 -4.19 -2.02 -17.07
C MET A 138 -4.74 -0.80 -16.33
N TRP A 139 -3.95 0.25 -16.12
CA TRP A 139 -4.41 1.44 -15.39
C TRP A 139 -5.38 2.30 -16.19
N SER A 140 -5.24 2.35 -17.52
CA SER A 140 -6.23 2.98 -18.40
C SER A 140 -7.60 2.32 -18.25
N ASP A 141 -7.64 0.99 -18.25
CA ASP A 141 -8.87 0.21 -18.04
C ASP A 141 -9.48 0.45 -16.65
N ILE A 142 -8.67 0.45 -15.60
CA ILE A 142 -9.13 0.73 -14.23
C ILE A 142 -9.74 2.14 -14.17
N PHE A 143 -9.12 3.12 -14.80
CA PHE A 143 -9.61 4.51 -14.83
C PHE A 143 -10.92 4.64 -15.59
N ASP A 144 -11.08 3.95 -16.72
CA ASP A 144 -12.34 3.96 -17.45
C ASP A 144 -13.46 3.24 -16.68
N LEU A 145 -13.16 2.08 -16.10
CA LEU A 145 -14.14 1.27 -15.36
C LEU A 145 -14.66 1.97 -14.09
N ASN A 146 -13.81 2.72 -13.38
CA ASN A 146 -14.20 3.44 -12.16
C ASN A 146 -14.20 4.97 -12.32
N LYS A 147 -14.34 5.46 -13.53
CA LYS A 147 -14.21 6.86 -13.94
C LYS A 147 -14.96 7.84 -13.04
N LYS A 148 -16.22 7.55 -12.73
CA LYS A 148 -17.07 8.45 -11.92
C LYS A 148 -16.48 8.69 -10.54
N GLU A 149 -16.13 7.64 -9.83
CA GLU A 149 -15.64 7.74 -8.43
C GLU A 149 -14.21 8.29 -8.38
N ILE A 150 -13.39 8.00 -9.40
CA ILE A 150 -12.07 8.60 -9.54
C ILE A 150 -12.15 10.10 -9.77
N LEU A 151 -13.01 10.56 -10.66
CA LEU A 151 -13.21 12.00 -10.90
C LEU A 151 -13.73 12.72 -9.65
N ASN A 152 -14.61 12.09 -8.87
CA ASN A 152 -15.06 12.61 -7.59
C ASN A 152 -13.90 12.73 -6.59
N SER A 153 -13.05 11.70 -6.51
CA SER A 153 -11.87 11.70 -5.64
C SER A 153 -10.84 12.76 -6.05
N ILE A 154 -10.59 12.93 -7.34
CA ILE A 154 -9.72 13.99 -7.88
C ILE A 154 -10.28 15.38 -7.51
N LYS A 155 -11.60 15.58 -7.65
CA LYS A 155 -12.23 16.85 -7.30
C LYS A 155 -12.11 17.17 -5.80
N GLY A 156 -12.25 16.16 -4.93
CA GLY A 156 -12.02 16.32 -3.51
C GLY A 156 -10.57 16.65 -3.20
N PHE A 157 -9.63 15.91 -3.79
CA PHE A 157 -8.20 16.13 -3.58
C PHE A 157 -7.73 17.52 -4.06
N LYS A 158 -8.26 18.03 -5.18
CA LYS A 158 -7.97 19.39 -5.64
C LYS A 158 -8.33 20.45 -4.59
N LYS A 159 -9.47 20.29 -3.92
CA LYS A 159 -9.87 21.20 -2.84
C LYS A 159 -8.88 21.18 -1.67
N GLU A 160 -8.40 19.99 -1.30
CA GLU A 160 -7.38 19.88 -0.24
C GLU A 160 -6.04 20.53 -0.65
N LEU A 161 -5.65 20.43 -1.92
CA LEU A 161 -4.48 21.14 -2.44
C LEU A 161 -4.66 22.67 -2.38
N GLU A 162 -5.83 23.19 -2.75
CA GLU A 162 -6.17 24.62 -2.66
C GLU A 162 -6.11 25.11 -1.20
N VAL A 163 -6.60 24.29 -0.25
CA VAL A 163 -6.51 24.59 1.18
C VAL A 163 -5.05 24.65 1.63
N MET A 164 -4.23 23.67 1.21
CA MET A 164 -2.81 23.63 1.56
C MET A 164 -2.08 24.85 0.97
N GLU A 165 -2.26 25.14 -0.31
CA GLU A 165 -1.68 26.30 -1.01
C GLU A 165 -2.00 27.62 -0.28
N LYS A 166 -3.28 27.85 0.03
CA LYS A 166 -3.74 29.04 0.76
C LYS A 166 -3.07 29.19 2.12
N ASN A 167 -2.88 28.09 2.84
CA ASN A 167 -2.24 28.14 4.15
C ASN A 167 -0.73 28.33 4.07
N ILE A 168 -0.06 27.72 3.09
CA ILE A 168 1.37 27.95 2.81
C ILE A 168 1.60 29.45 2.53
N LEU A 169 0.74 30.04 1.71
CA LEU A 169 0.84 31.45 1.34
C LEU A 169 0.62 32.41 2.54
N ASN A 170 -0.34 32.11 3.40
CA ASN A 170 -0.87 33.10 4.36
C ASN A 170 -0.50 32.84 5.82
N SER A 171 -0.16 31.61 6.24
CA SER A 171 -0.01 31.31 7.66
C SER A 171 0.80 30.05 7.95
N ARG A 172 2.04 30.26 8.42
CA ARG A 172 2.88 29.15 8.92
C ARG A 172 2.21 28.34 10.03
N SER A 173 1.49 28.98 10.94
CA SER A 173 0.80 28.29 12.06
C SER A 173 -0.30 27.37 11.54
N LYS A 174 -1.14 27.85 10.62
CA LYS A 174 -2.20 27.03 10.01
C LYS A 174 -1.63 25.88 9.19
N THR A 175 -0.55 26.12 8.43
CA THR A 175 0.17 25.06 7.71
C THR A 175 0.67 23.98 8.65
N LYS A 176 1.29 24.37 9.79
CA LYS A 176 1.75 23.41 10.82
C LYS A 176 0.59 22.57 11.36
N ASN A 177 -0.57 23.19 11.60
CA ASN A 177 -1.75 22.47 12.09
C ASN A 177 -2.27 21.45 11.08
N LEU A 178 -2.37 21.79 9.78
CA LEU A 178 -2.78 20.86 8.73
C LEU A 178 -1.83 19.66 8.62
N ILE A 179 -0.52 19.90 8.71
CA ILE A 179 0.48 18.82 8.73
C ILE A 179 0.28 17.92 9.96
N ALA A 180 0.03 18.51 11.13
CA ALA A 180 -0.21 17.74 12.35
C ALA A 180 -1.51 16.92 12.27
N GLU A 181 -2.56 17.44 11.66
CA GLU A 181 -3.81 16.71 11.39
C GLU A 181 -3.57 15.53 10.45
N SER A 182 -2.81 15.75 9.37
CA SER A 182 -2.41 14.68 8.42
C SER A 182 -1.61 13.57 9.12
N ASN A 183 -0.69 13.95 10.02
CA ASN A 183 0.09 12.99 10.81
C ASN A 183 -0.81 12.15 11.75
N LYS A 184 -1.80 12.78 12.39
CA LYS A 184 -2.78 12.08 13.22
C LYS A 184 -3.64 11.13 12.40
N ALA A 185 -4.13 11.59 11.24
CA ALA A 185 -4.92 10.77 10.33
C ALA A 185 -4.12 9.55 9.84
N ARG A 186 -2.85 9.75 9.44
CA ARG A 186 -1.96 8.64 9.03
C ARG A 186 -1.78 7.61 10.13
N LYS A 187 -1.48 8.06 11.36
CA LYS A 187 -1.35 7.14 12.50
C LYS A 187 -2.63 6.32 12.68
N LYS A 188 -3.79 6.96 12.74
CA LYS A 188 -5.08 6.28 12.89
C LYS A 188 -5.34 5.24 11.80
N ILE A 189 -5.02 5.55 10.53
CA ILE A 189 -5.22 4.64 9.40
C ILE A 189 -4.23 3.47 9.46
N ILE A 190 -2.95 3.74 9.72
CA ILE A 190 -1.92 2.70 9.77
C ILE A 190 -2.06 1.81 11.01
N ASP A 191 -2.37 2.37 12.18
CA ASP A 191 -2.59 1.60 13.40
C ASP A 191 -3.80 0.65 13.26
N TRP A 192 -4.81 1.04 12.46
CA TRP A 192 -5.92 0.14 12.13
C TRP A 192 -5.51 -1.00 11.17
N MET A 193 -4.51 -0.78 10.32
CA MET A 193 -3.95 -1.79 9.42
C MET A 193 -2.92 -2.70 10.11
N THR A 194 -2.33 -2.26 11.21
CA THR A 194 -1.44 -3.09 12.01
C THR A 194 -2.25 -4.12 12.76
N THR A 195 -1.88 -5.36 12.62
CA THR A 195 -2.51 -6.55 13.18
C THR A 195 -2.89 -6.33 14.65
N SER A 196 -4.17 -6.48 15.00
CA SER A 196 -4.58 -6.52 16.40
C SER A 196 -4.00 -7.78 17.03
N LEU A 197 -2.98 -7.63 17.85
CA LEU A 197 -2.49 -8.71 18.70
C LEU A 197 -3.58 -9.00 19.74
N LYS A 198 -4.31 -10.10 19.57
CA LYS A 198 -5.20 -10.62 20.61
C LYS A 198 -4.34 -11.35 21.63
N SER A 199 -4.07 -10.74 22.76
CA SER A 199 -3.53 -11.48 23.92
C SER A 199 -4.68 -12.19 24.63
N SER A 200 -4.59 -13.49 24.75
CA SER A 200 -5.40 -14.25 25.71
C SER A 200 -4.62 -14.38 27.01
N LYS A 201 -5.32 -14.21 28.15
CA LYS A 201 -4.71 -14.37 29.47
C LYS A 201 -4.29 -15.84 29.64
N LYS A 202 -2.97 -16.12 29.53
CA LYS A 202 -2.38 -17.40 29.92
C LYS A 202 -1.57 -17.19 31.18
N ASN A 203 -1.78 -18.04 32.18
CA ASN A 203 -1.18 -17.88 33.49
C ASN A 203 0.33 -18.18 33.56
N ASN A 204 0.92 -18.81 32.55
CA ASN A 204 2.35 -19.10 32.49
C ASN A 204 2.86 -18.88 31.07
N LEU A 205 3.52 -17.76 30.84
CA LEU A 205 4.33 -17.51 29.66
C LEU A 205 5.78 -17.73 30.07
N SER A 206 6.40 -18.78 29.56
CA SER A 206 7.84 -19.01 29.65
C SER A 206 8.38 -19.24 28.25
N GLY A 207 9.46 -18.58 27.90
CA GLY A 207 10.12 -18.70 26.62
C GLY A 207 11.12 -17.57 26.39
N GLU A 208 12.04 -17.79 25.50
CA GLU A 208 13.03 -16.80 25.07
C GLU A 208 12.60 -16.25 23.71
N ILE A 209 12.60 -14.93 23.56
CA ILE A 209 12.35 -14.24 22.30
C ILE A 209 13.59 -13.44 21.91
N VAL A 210 14.06 -13.65 20.69
CA VAL A 210 15.10 -12.80 20.10
C VAL A 210 14.42 -11.61 19.45
N ILE A 211 14.66 -10.42 19.99
CA ILE A 211 14.15 -9.16 19.45
C ILE A 211 15.15 -8.65 18.41
N PRO A 212 14.70 -8.30 17.17
CA PRO A 212 15.57 -7.65 16.18
C PRO A 212 16.14 -6.33 16.72
N GLY A 213 17.39 -6.02 16.37
CA GLY A 213 18.01 -4.74 16.72
C GLY A 213 17.26 -3.53 16.17
N ASP A 214 17.33 -2.40 16.85
CA ASP A 214 16.82 -1.12 16.37
C ASP A 214 17.63 -0.60 15.17
N LYS A 215 16.93 -0.09 14.14
CA LYS A 215 17.54 0.43 12.91
C LYS A 215 18.53 1.57 13.20
N SER A 216 18.13 2.55 13.99
CA SER A 216 18.91 3.75 14.26
C SER A 216 20.12 3.43 15.16
N ILE A 217 20.00 2.46 16.06
CA ILE A 217 21.11 1.98 16.88
C ILE A 217 22.11 1.24 15.99
N SER A 218 21.65 0.39 15.07
CA SER A 218 22.50 -0.36 14.15
C SER A 218 23.33 0.57 13.25
N HIS A 219 22.72 1.61 12.67
CA HIS A 219 23.45 2.63 11.90
C HIS A 219 24.51 3.34 12.72
N ARG A 220 24.16 3.78 13.94
CA ARG A 220 25.11 4.46 14.84
C ARG A 220 26.25 3.55 15.27
N ALA A 221 25.98 2.29 15.54
CA ALA A 221 27.02 1.32 15.89
C ALA A 221 28.04 1.14 14.75
N ILE A 222 27.58 1.07 13.49
CA ILE A 222 28.45 1.03 12.32
C ILE A 222 29.28 2.32 12.21
N LEU A 223 28.63 3.49 12.31
CA LEU A 223 29.33 4.79 12.21
C LEU A 223 30.37 4.99 13.33
N PHE A 224 30.04 4.62 14.57
CA PHE A 224 31.01 4.68 15.67
C PHE A 224 32.12 3.65 15.51
N GLY A 225 31.81 2.46 14.94
CA GLY A 225 32.84 1.48 14.58
C GLY A 225 33.86 2.05 13.60
N LEU A 226 33.45 2.87 12.64
CA LEU A 226 34.35 3.56 11.69
C LEU A 226 35.32 4.55 12.37
N LEU A 227 34.92 5.12 13.50
CA LEU A 227 35.71 6.10 14.24
C LEU A 227 36.57 5.46 15.34
N SER A 228 36.38 4.17 15.63
CA SER A 228 37.09 3.49 16.69
C SER A 228 38.45 2.95 16.24
N LYS A 229 39.41 2.86 17.15
CA LYS A 229 40.69 2.19 16.89
C LYS A 229 40.55 0.72 17.28
N GLY A 230 40.93 -0.19 16.37
CA GLY A 230 40.92 -1.62 16.63
C GLY A 230 39.62 -2.30 16.10
N LYS A 231 39.33 -3.50 16.61
CA LYS A 231 38.20 -4.33 16.13
C LYS A 231 36.91 -4.01 16.89
N THR A 232 35.88 -3.61 16.18
CA THR A 232 34.52 -3.43 16.71
C THR A 232 33.65 -4.64 16.35
N GLN A 233 32.97 -5.24 17.33
CA GLN A 233 31.99 -6.30 17.13
C GLN A 233 30.58 -5.75 17.44
N ILE A 234 29.65 -5.92 16.51
CA ILE A 234 28.26 -5.50 16.67
C ILE A 234 27.38 -6.75 16.67
N HIS A 235 26.72 -7.01 17.80
CA HIS A 235 25.80 -8.13 17.97
C HIS A 235 24.34 -7.65 17.88
N GLY A 236 23.47 -8.43 17.22
CA GLY A 236 22.04 -8.15 17.15
C GLY A 236 21.67 -6.95 16.27
N SER A 237 22.51 -6.58 15.30
CA SER A 237 22.15 -5.52 14.33
C SER A 237 20.93 -5.90 13.51
N GLN A 238 20.12 -4.90 13.13
CA GLN A 238 18.99 -5.11 12.22
C GLN A 238 19.48 -5.39 10.79
N ASN A 239 18.88 -6.39 10.13
CA ASN A 239 19.19 -6.75 8.74
C ASN A 239 18.27 -6.03 7.73
N SER A 240 18.04 -4.72 7.90
CA SER A 240 17.34 -3.93 6.88
C SER A 240 18.29 -3.50 5.77
N GLU A 241 17.78 -3.30 4.57
CA GLU A 241 18.55 -2.87 3.39
C GLU A 241 19.40 -1.61 3.68
N ASP A 242 18.84 -0.64 4.40
CA ASP A 242 19.54 0.59 4.76
C ASP A 242 20.74 0.33 5.69
N VAL A 243 20.61 -0.58 6.67
CA VAL A 243 21.71 -0.95 7.58
C VAL A 243 22.79 -1.70 6.82
N LEU A 244 22.41 -2.60 5.91
CA LEU A 244 23.34 -3.32 5.03
C LEU A 244 24.08 -2.37 4.09
N ASN A 245 23.41 -1.34 3.58
CA ASN A 245 24.04 -0.29 2.77
C ASN A 245 25.07 0.49 3.58
N SER A 246 24.78 0.84 4.82
CA SER A 246 25.77 1.49 5.71
C SER A 246 27.00 0.62 5.97
N LEU A 247 26.79 -0.69 6.13
CA LEU A 247 27.88 -1.66 6.29
C LEU A 247 28.71 -1.79 5.00
N SER A 248 28.06 -1.74 3.84
CA SER A 248 28.73 -1.77 2.54
C SER A 248 29.59 -0.54 2.32
N VAL A 249 29.12 0.65 2.72
CA VAL A 249 29.91 1.89 2.71
C VAL A 249 31.12 1.76 3.65
N ALA A 250 30.94 1.22 4.86
CA ALA A 250 32.05 0.99 5.79
C ALA A 250 33.13 0.11 5.16
N ARG A 251 32.73 -1.01 4.55
CA ARG A 251 33.64 -1.91 3.82
C ARG A 251 34.35 -1.24 2.64
N PHE A 252 33.64 -0.41 1.89
CA PHE A 252 34.22 0.36 0.78
C PHE A 252 35.31 1.34 1.27
N LEU A 253 35.15 1.89 2.48
CA LEU A 253 36.14 2.76 3.12
C LEU A 253 37.33 2.00 3.74
N GLY A 254 37.39 0.68 3.60
CA GLY A 254 38.51 -0.15 4.02
C GLY A 254 38.50 -0.57 5.50
N ILE A 255 37.32 -0.60 6.11
CA ILE A 255 37.12 -0.93 7.52
C ILE A 255 36.31 -2.21 7.67
#